data_205e53f7850be644c6c1afa2fb58ced5
#
_entry.id   205e53f7850be644c6c1afa2fb58ced5
#
_cell.length_a   1.000
_cell.length_b   1.000
_cell.length_c   1.000
_cell.angle_alpha   90.00
_cell.angle_beta   90.00
_cell.angle_gamma   90.00
#
_symmetry.space_group_name_H-M   'P 1'
#
loop_
_entity.id
_entity.type
_entity.pdbx_description
1 polymer ?
#
loop_
_entity_poly.entity_id
_entity_poly.type
_entity_poly.pdbx_seq_one_letter_code
_entity_poly.pdbx_strand_id
1 'polypeptide(L)'
;VTGPAPVLLTSAQATSTTVLLTGAAARRGLATAVLAGPGSVEELAGRSVHWYGGPLAAARIAGPLGLALLEPEDDWLPRLPWEFTRRRIELTTLAEAWRLRHPAFVKPPADKSIPPAVYPDGTRLPRTGERIGPDTPVLVSEPVTFAAEYRLFLLGGRVLTGSRYARFGRLDPAPLTEAATAFAARLIDAVGDTLPSAVALDVGPVADPYDPAEHWAVVEANLPWFAHSYAADPDRVLDVVLRAAGPAAALSPADRRFARAAGATRTATD
;
A
#
# COMPACT_ATOMS: atom_id res chain seq x y z
N VAL A 1 -1.09 -36.69 3.78
CA VAL A 1 -0.86 -36.04 5.08
C VAL A 1 -1.01 -34.55 4.86
N THR A 2 -2.15 -33.98 5.27
CA THR A 2 -2.37 -32.55 5.24
C THR A 2 -1.51 -31.92 6.33
N GLY A 3 -0.54 -31.11 5.95
CA GLY A 3 0.28 -30.33 6.87
C GLY A 3 -0.58 -29.40 7.76
N PRO A 4 0.00 -28.77 8.78
CA PRO A 4 -0.74 -27.85 9.65
C PRO A 4 -1.32 -26.70 8.83
N ALA A 5 -2.55 -26.29 9.19
CA ALA A 5 -3.26 -25.21 8.49
C ALA A 5 -2.39 -23.93 8.45
N PRO A 6 -2.41 -23.18 7.32
CA PRO A 6 -1.76 -21.88 7.23
C PRO A 6 -2.27 -20.93 8.32
N VAL A 7 -1.43 -19.97 8.72
CA VAL A 7 -1.75 -19.02 9.80
C VAL A 7 -1.81 -17.61 9.24
N LEU A 8 -2.89 -16.89 9.50
CA LEU A 8 -2.91 -15.45 9.37
C LEU A 8 -2.45 -14.82 10.70
N LEU A 9 -1.22 -14.30 10.73
CA LEU A 9 -0.66 -13.56 11.85
C LEU A 9 -0.99 -12.08 11.70
N THR A 10 -1.53 -11.46 12.76
CA THR A 10 -1.89 -10.04 12.75
C THR A 10 -1.12 -9.28 13.82
N SER A 11 -1.00 -7.96 13.65
CA SER A 11 -0.50 -7.08 14.72
C SER A 11 -1.46 -7.06 15.91
N ALA A 12 -0.94 -6.74 17.10
CA ALA A 12 -1.76 -6.58 18.31
C ALA A 12 -2.75 -5.40 18.22
N GLN A 13 -2.51 -4.46 17.31
CA GLN A 13 -3.43 -3.35 17.08
C GLN A 13 -4.65 -3.83 16.29
N ALA A 14 -5.78 -3.97 16.97
CA ALA A 14 -7.05 -4.33 16.34
C ALA A 14 -7.60 -3.16 15.53
N THR A 15 -7.90 -3.42 14.26
CA THR A 15 -8.61 -2.51 13.36
C THR A 15 -9.87 -3.21 12.83
N SER A 16 -10.81 -2.45 12.25
CA SER A 16 -11.97 -3.06 11.58
C SER A 16 -11.54 -4.07 10.51
N THR A 17 -10.50 -3.75 9.74
CA THR A 17 -9.95 -4.67 8.73
C THR A 17 -9.36 -5.94 9.35
N THR A 18 -8.64 -5.82 10.48
CA THR A 18 -8.13 -7.00 11.19
C THR A 18 -9.26 -7.95 11.57
N VAL A 19 -10.35 -7.42 12.13
CA VAL A 19 -11.53 -8.23 12.51
C VAL A 19 -12.15 -8.91 11.30
N LEU A 20 -12.34 -8.19 10.20
CA LEU A 20 -12.90 -8.73 8.95
C LEU A 20 -12.03 -9.84 8.35
N LEU A 21 -10.71 -9.62 8.29
CA LEU A 21 -9.78 -10.60 7.72
C LEU A 21 -9.61 -11.84 8.59
N THR A 22 -9.58 -11.72 9.92
CA THR A 22 -9.53 -12.88 10.83
C THR A 22 -10.83 -13.69 10.72
N GLY A 23 -11.98 -13.02 10.61
CA GLY A 23 -13.25 -13.69 10.33
C GLY A 23 -13.27 -14.44 9.00
N ALA A 24 -12.76 -13.83 7.92
CA ALA A 24 -12.62 -14.46 6.62
C ALA A 24 -11.64 -15.66 6.66
N ALA A 25 -10.50 -15.50 7.33
CA ALA A 25 -9.52 -16.57 7.53
C ALA A 25 -10.14 -17.78 8.26
N ALA A 26 -10.86 -17.54 9.34
CA ALA A 26 -11.54 -18.61 10.09
C ALA A 26 -12.58 -19.35 9.24
N ARG A 27 -13.41 -18.66 8.45
CA ARG A 27 -14.37 -19.30 7.51
C ARG A 27 -13.70 -20.22 6.49
N ARG A 28 -12.45 -19.88 6.11
CA ARG A 28 -11.64 -20.64 5.15
C ARG A 28 -10.74 -21.69 5.76
N GLY A 29 -10.83 -21.93 7.08
CA GLY A 29 -10.05 -22.93 7.79
C GLY A 29 -8.58 -22.56 8.04
N LEU A 30 -8.21 -21.27 7.90
CA LEU A 30 -6.91 -20.80 8.33
C LEU A 30 -6.91 -20.61 9.85
N ALA A 31 -5.78 -20.94 10.48
CA ALA A 31 -5.55 -20.54 11.85
C ALA A 31 -5.29 -19.03 11.92
N THR A 32 -5.62 -18.40 13.04
CA THR A 32 -5.33 -16.98 13.28
C THR A 32 -4.47 -16.84 14.54
N ALA A 33 -3.50 -15.93 14.51
CA ALA A 33 -2.65 -15.61 15.64
C ALA A 33 -2.43 -14.09 15.73
N VAL A 34 -2.09 -13.61 16.92
CA VAL A 34 -1.75 -12.22 17.16
C VAL A 34 -0.28 -12.14 17.58
N LEU A 35 0.46 -11.22 16.97
CA LEU A 35 1.85 -10.93 17.35
C LEU A 35 1.87 -10.20 18.71
N ALA A 36 1.95 -10.96 19.80
CA ALA A 36 1.99 -10.41 21.16
C ALA A 36 3.41 -10.08 21.63
N GLY A 37 4.42 -10.74 21.06
CA GLY A 37 5.82 -10.56 21.43
C GLY A 37 6.74 -11.56 20.71
N PRO A 38 8.03 -11.65 21.11
CA PRO A 38 9.00 -12.56 20.50
C PRO A 38 8.58 -14.02 20.53
N GLY A 39 7.99 -14.49 21.62
CA GLY A 39 7.49 -15.88 21.76
C GLY A 39 6.47 -16.28 20.69
N SER A 40 5.64 -15.33 20.21
CA SER A 40 4.70 -15.60 19.12
C SER A 40 5.41 -15.99 17.81
N VAL A 41 6.62 -15.49 17.59
CA VAL A 41 7.43 -15.81 16.40
C VAL A 41 8.00 -17.22 16.51
N GLU A 42 8.50 -17.58 17.69
CA GLU A 42 9.09 -18.91 17.97
C GLU A 42 8.03 -20.01 17.81
N GLU A 43 6.82 -19.81 18.33
CA GLU A 43 5.69 -20.75 18.21
C GLU A 43 5.24 -20.99 16.75
N LEU A 44 5.49 -20.01 15.87
CA LEU A 44 5.10 -20.07 14.47
C LEU A 44 6.23 -20.46 13.52
N ALA A 45 7.44 -20.67 14.05
CA ALA A 45 8.59 -21.07 13.25
C ALA A 45 8.31 -22.40 12.49
N GLY A 46 8.64 -22.40 11.19
CA GLY A 46 8.42 -23.56 10.33
C GLY A 46 6.96 -23.76 9.86
N ARG A 47 6.02 -22.93 10.27
CA ARG A 47 4.64 -22.96 9.76
C ARG A 47 4.50 -22.10 8.50
N SER A 48 3.45 -22.36 7.70
CA SER A 48 3.04 -21.47 6.62
C SER A 48 2.33 -20.24 7.23
N VAL A 49 3.02 -19.11 7.29
CA VAL A 49 2.51 -17.89 7.92
C VAL A 49 2.25 -16.82 6.84
N HIS A 50 1.16 -16.08 7.01
CA HIS A 50 0.83 -14.87 6.27
C HIS A 50 0.69 -13.71 7.25
N TRP A 51 1.03 -12.50 6.82
CA TRP A 51 1.05 -11.34 7.69
C TRP A 51 0.03 -10.27 7.29
N TYR A 52 -0.67 -9.72 8.30
CA TYR A 52 -1.42 -8.48 8.17
C TYR A 52 -1.12 -7.56 9.35
N GLY A 53 -0.46 -6.42 9.10
CA GLY A 53 -0.12 -5.45 10.13
C GLY A 53 0.95 -4.45 9.69
N GLY A 54 1.41 -3.63 10.64
CA GLY A 54 2.31 -2.53 10.37
C GLY A 54 3.71 -2.92 9.85
N PRO A 55 4.35 -2.07 9.05
CA PRO A 55 5.63 -2.36 8.40
C PRO A 55 6.80 -2.51 9.38
N LEU A 56 6.78 -1.85 10.54
CA LEU A 56 7.84 -2.01 11.56
C LEU A 56 7.82 -3.40 12.19
N ALA A 57 6.65 -3.96 12.46
CA ALA A 57 6.52 -5.33 12.95
C ALA A 57 6.92 -6.31 11.85
N ALA A 58 6.42 -6.09 10.61
CA ALA A 58 6.75 -6.90 9.46
C ALA A 58 8.27 -7.03 9.26
N ALA A 59 9.03 -5.93 9.36
CA ALA A 59 10.48 -5.94 9.22
C ALA A 59 11.20 -6.86 10.23
N ARG A 60 10.65 -6.98 11.45
CA ARG A 60 11.22 -7.83 12.52
C ARG A 60 10.92 -9.30 12.35
N ILE A 61 9.75 -9.64 11.80
CA ILE A 61 9.27 -11.04 11.75
C ILE A 61 9.51 -11.70 10.39
N ALA A 62 9.73 -10.93 9.32
CA ALA A 62 9.82 -11.48 7.97
C ALA A 62 10.95 -12.51 7.84
N GLY A 63 12.15 -12.20 8.30
CA GLY A 63 13.27 -13.16 8.29
C GLY A 63 12.99 -14.42 9.13
N PRO A 64 12.72 -14.29 10.43
CA PRO A 64 12.46 -15.44 11.32
C PRO A 64 11.32 -16.34 10.85
N LEU A 65 10.26 -15.79 10.25
CA LEU A 65 9.11 -16.56 9.76
C LEU A 65 9.20 -16.92 8.27
N GLY A 66 10.31 -16.58 7.59
CA GLY A 66 10.47 -16.85 6.17
C GLY A 66 9.41 -16.19 5.28
N LEU A 67 8.98 -14.97 5.61
CA LEU A 67 7.97 -14.24 4.85
C LEU A 67 8.59 -13.44 3.70
N ALA A 68 7.91 -13.43 2.57
CA ALA A 68 8.08 -12.43 1.52
C ALA A 68 6.96 -11.39 1.63
N LEU A 69 7.32 -10.13 1.59
CA LEU A 69 6.41 -8.98 1.63
C LEU A 69 6.50 -8.27 0.28
N LEU A 70 5.41 -8.25 -0.47
CA LEU A 70 5.36 -7.56 -1.75
C LEU A 70 5.08 -6.08 -1.53
N GLU A 71 5.88 -5.25 -2.19
CA GLU A 71 5.80 -3.79 -2.14
C GLU A 71 5.98 -3.21 -3.55
N PRO A 72 5.19 -2.20 -3.97
CA PRO A 72 5.49 -1.45 -5.18
C PRO A 72 6.81 -0.68 -5.01
N GLU A 73 7.49 -0.40 -6.12
CA GLU A 73 8.71 0.41 -6.11
C GLU A 73 8.40 1.86 -5.72
N ASP A 74 9.31 2.54 -5.01
CA ASP A 74 9.10 3.90 -4.49
C ASP A 74 8.86 4.94 -5.59
N ASP A 75 9.47 4.72 -6.76
CA ASP A 75 9.37 5.57 -7.94
C ASP A 75 8.30 5.09 -8.93
N TRP A 76 7.48 4.11 -8.56
CA TRP A 76 6.43 3.61 -9.45
C TRP A 76 5.46 4.70 -9.88
N LEU A 77 4.94 5.48 -8.94
CA LEU A 77 3.95 6.53 -9.21
C LEU A 77 4.51 7.65 -10.12
N PRO A 78 5.73 8.17 -9.91
CA PRO A 78 6.35 9.13 -10.84
C PRO A 78 6.58 8.64 -12.26
N ARG A 79 6.78 7.32 -12.44
CA ARG A 79 7.02 6.71 -13.76
C ARG A 79 5.76 6.48 -14.58
N LEU A 80 4.59 6.66 -13.99
CA LEU A 80 3.32 6.48 -14.71
C LEU A 80 3.16 7.52 -15.84
N PRO A 81 2.59 7.13 -17.00
CA PRO A 81 2.17 8.08 -18.02
C PRO A 81 1.25 9.15 -17.46
N TRP A 82 1.36 10.36 -17.99
CA TRP A 82 0.55 11.52 -17.59
C TRP A 82 -0.96 11.25 -17.56
N GLU A 83 -1.44 10.45 -18.49
CA GLU A 83 -2.88 10.09 -18.56
C GLU A 83 -3.39 9.37 -17.30
N PHE A 84 -2.49 8.72 -16.54
CA PHE A 84 -2.82 8.03 -15.29
C PHE A 84 -2.50 8.85 -14.04
N THR A 85 -1.74 9.92 -14.12
CA THR A 85 -1.38 10.74 -12.95
C THR A 85 -2.12 12.07 -12.92
N ARG A 86 -2.37 12.68 -14.07
CA ARG A 86 -3.00 14.00 -14.24
C ARG A 86 -2.32 15.12 -13.42
N ARG A 87 -1.11 14.86 -12.96
CA ARG A 87 -0.25 15.81 -12.23
C ARG A 87 1.20 15.38 -12.37
N ARG A 88 2.10 16.34 -12.28
CA ARG A 88 3.53 16.05 -12.20
C ARG A 88 3.84 15.49 -10.82
N ILE A 89 4.62 14.43 -10.80
CA ILE A 89 5.07 13.75 -9.59
C ILE A 89 6.54 13.44 -9.76
N GLU A 90 7.33 13.74 -8.74
CA GLU A 90 8.76 13.49 -8.72
C GLU A 90 9.15 12.76 -7.44
N LEU A 91 10.00 11.75 -7.56
CA LEU A 91 10.72 11.18 -6.42
C LEU A 91 12.03 11.95 -6.27
N THR A 92 12.22 12.57 -5.11
CA THR A 92 13.40 13.37 -4.81
C THR A 92 13.80 13.19 -3.34
N THR A 93 14.77 13.96 -2.88
CA THR A 93 15.18 13.98 -1.46
C THR A 93 14.49 15.09 -0.70
N LEU A 94 14.41 14.94 0.61
CA LEU A 94 13.87 15.99 1.48
C LEU A 94 14.71 17.27 1.39
N ALA A 95 16.04 17.16 1.19
CA ALA A 95 16.92 18.30 0.98
C ALA A 95 16.52 19.14 -0.24
N GLU A 96 16.15 18.47 -1.35
CA GLU A 96 15.65 19.18 -2.53
C GLU A 96 14.26 19.75 -2.26
N ALA A 97 13.37 19.02 -1.60
CA ALA A 97 12.03 19.49 -1.25
C ALA A 97 12.08 20.75 -0.32
N TRP A 98 13.10 20.91 0.53
CA TRP A 98 13.27 22.14 1.32
C TRP A 98 13.51 23.39 0.47
N ARG A 99 13.88 23.24 -0.81
CA ARG A 99 14.13 24.37 -1.74
C ARG A 99 12.87 24.82 -2.47
N LEU A 100 11.76 24.12 -2.33
CA LEU A 100 10.48 24.48 -2.96
C LEU A 100 10.10 25.93 -2.59
N ARG A 101 9.62 26.67 -3.58
CA ARG A 101 9.18 28.08 -3.46
C ARG A 101 7.70 28.27 -3.83
N HIS A 102 6.99 27.18 -4.03
CA HIS A 102 5.58 27.15 -4.42
C HIS A 102 4.87 26.02 -3.67
N PRO A 103 3.52 26.05 -3.58
CA PRO A 103 2.77 24.98 -2.97
C PRO A 103 2.99 23.65 -3.69
N ALA A 104 3.24 22.59 -2.91
CA ALA A 104 3.38 21.23 -3.41
C ALA A 104 2.81 20.22 -2.40
N PHE A 105 2.22 19.13 -2.90
CA PHE A 105 1.89 18.00 -2.06
C PHE A 105 3.16 17.16 -1.86
N VAL A 106 3.53 16.93 -0.61
CA VAL A 106 4.74 16.16 -0.27
C VAL A 106 4.36 15.01 0.65
N LYS A 107 4.89 13.82 0.36
CA LYS A 107 4.74 12.62 1.20
C LYS A 107 5.95 11.70 1.04
N PRO A 108 6.27 10.85 2.02
CA PRO A 108 7.17 9.73 1.81
C PRO A 108 6.54 8.73 0.82
N PRO A 109 7.35 7.98 0.04
CA PRO A 109 6.81 7.01 -0.91
C PRO A 109 6.06 5.85 -0.23
N ALA A 110 6.52 5.38 0.93
CA ALA A 110 6.00 4.15 1.53
C ALA A 110 5.82 4.15 3.05
N ASP A 111 6.22 5.20 3.76
CA ASP A 111 6.08 5.29 5.22
C ASP A 111 5.27 6.52 5.65
N LYS A 112 5.27 6.84 6.93
CA LYS A 112 4.59 8.00 7.52
C LYS A 112 5.56 8.88 8.31
N SER A 113 6.84 8.89 7.93
CA SER A 113 7.85 9.73 8.58
C SER A 113 7.56 11.23 8.45
N ILE A 114 6.94 11.62 7.35
CA ILE A 114 6.50 12.99 7.07
C ILE A 114 4.98 12.96 6.85
N PRO A 115 4.18 13.85 7.50
CA PRO A 115 2.75 13.93 7.25
C PRO A 115 2.45 14.26 5.77
N PRO A 116 1.66 13.42 5.06
CA PRO A 116 1.20 13.74 3.72
C PRO A 116 0.34 15.00 3.73
N ALA A 117 0.81 16.07 3.08
CA ALA A 117 0.08 17.34 3.06
C ALA A 117 0.51 18.23 1.88
N VAL A 118 -0.30 19.24 1.58
CA VAL A 118 0.13 20.36 0.75
C VAL A 118 0.90 21.35 1.62
N TYR A 119 2.18 21.50 1.32
CA TYR A 119 3.06 22.47 1.97
C TYR A 119 3.15 23.72 1.12
N PRO A 120 2.97 24.94 1.68
CA PRO A 120 3.03 26.19 0.92
C PRO A 120 4.40 26.40 0.25
N ASP A 121 5.46 25.93 0.89
CA ASP A 121 6.83 25.93 0.40
C ASP A 121 7.70 24.98 1.23
N GLY A 122 8.96 24.80 0.86
CA GLY A 122 9.92 23.91 1.54
C GLY A 122 10.28 24.32 2.95
N THR A 123 10.00 25.56 3.41
CA THR A 123 10.30 26.00 4.76
C THR A 123 9.38 25.37 5.80
N ARG A 124 8.22 24.89 5.38
CA ARG A 124 7.21 24.24 6.23
C ARG A 124 7.40 22.73 6.36
N LEU A 125 8.29 22.14 5.56
CA LEU A 125 8.62 20.72 5.69
C LEU A 125 9.41 20.45 6.97
N PRO A 126 9.23 19.29 7.60
CA PRO A 126 10.01 18.87 8.77
C PRO A 126 11.52 18.89 8.46
N ARG A 127 12.33 19.34 9.42
CA ARG A 127 13.79 19.38 9.27
C ARG A 127 14.53 18.44 10.21
N THR A 128 13.84 17.95 11.24
CA THR A 128 14.38 17.05 12.26
C THR A 128 13.34 16.03 12.66
N GLY A 129 13.78 14.82 12.97
CA GLY A 129 12.97 13.72 13.45
C GLY A 129 13.77 12.43 13.49
N GLU A 130 13.31 11.44 14.21
CA GLU A 130 14.02 10.19 14.44
C GLU A 130 14.41 9.42 13.16
N ARG A 131 13.68 9.70 12.06
CA ARG A 131 13.91 9.09 10.73
C ARG A 131 13.80 10.13 9.60
N ILE A 132 14.16 11.38 9.91
CA ILE A 132 14.11 12.49 8.96
C ILE A 132 15.51 13.03 8.79
N GLY A 133 16.02 12.94 7.58
CA GLY A 133 17.32 13.46 7.19
C GLY A 133 17.26 14.08 5.78
N PRO A 134 18.33 14.74 5.33
CA PRO A 134 18.40 15.38 4.02
C PRO A 134 18.15 14.39 2.88
N ASP A 135 18.60 13.16 3.01
CA ASP A 135 18.48 12.11 1.97
C ASP A 135 17.17 11.31 2.06
N THR A 136 16.27 11.66 3.02
CA THR A 136 14.95 11.00 3.13
C THR A 136 14.20 11.13 1.81
N PRO A 137 13.80 10.01 1.16
CA PRO A 137 13.08 10.06 -0.10
C PRO A 137 11.66 10.62 0.12
N VAL A 138 11.25 11.49 -0.77
CA VAL A 138 9.91 12.07 -0.79
C VAL A 138 9.36 12.14 -2.21
N LEU A 139 8.06 11.91 -2.33
CA LEU A 139 7.29 12.24 -3.52
C LEU A 139 6.82 13.69 -3.39
N VAL A 140 7.15 14.49 -4.39
CA VAL A 140 6.68 15.87 -4.55
C VAL A 140 5.74 15.92 -5.74
N SER A 141 4.55 16.48 -5.58
CA SER A 141 3.61 16.60 -6.68
C SER A 141 2.85 17.93 -6.68
N GLU A 142 2.33 18.29 -7.86
CA GLU A 142 1.33 19.33 -7.97
C GLU A 142 0.12 18.98 -7.08
N PRO A 143 -0.41 19.95 -6.30
CA PRO A 143 -1.63 19.74 -5.53
C PRO A 143 -2.83 19.50 -6.45
N VAL A 144 -3.57 18.43 -6.22
CA VAL A 144 -4.84 18.13 -6.88
C VAL A 144 -5.89 17.76 -5.84
N THR A 145 -7.15 17.93 -6.18
CA THR A 145 -8.27 17.50 -5.34
C THR A 145 -8.93 16.29 -5.97
N PHE A 146 -9.03 15.19 -5.25
CA PHE A 146 -9.83 14.04 -5.67
C PHE A 146 -11.28 14.24 -5.21
N ALA A 147 -12.23 14.22 -6.16
CA ALA A 147 -13.66 14.29 -5.84
C ALA A 147 -14.14 13.05 -5.09
N ALA A 148 -13.56 11.89 -5.41
CA ALA A 148 -13.73 10.64 -4.70
C ALA A 148 -12.45 9.81 -4.76
N GLU A 149 -12.25 8.93 -3.79
CA GLU A 149 -11.10 8.03 -3.73
C GLU A 149 -11.57 6.61 -3.50
N TYR A 150 -11.06 5.69 -4.32
CA TYR A 150 -11.40 4.27 -4.33
C TYR A 150 -10.15 3.45 -4.07
N ARG A 151 -10.24 2.49 -3.14
CA ARG A 151 -9.20 1.48 -2.94
C ARG A 151 -9.59 0.20 -3.64
N LEU A 152 -8.71 -0.26 -4.51
CA LEU A 152 -8.83 -1.46 -5.31
C LEU A 152 -7.81 -2.49 -4.85
N PHE A 153 -8.24 -3.70 -4.62
CA PHE A 153 -7.36 -4.82 -4.30
C PHE A 153 -7.16 -5.67 -5.56
N LEU A 154 -5.93 -5.70 -6.04
CA LEU A 154 -5.53 -6.38 -7.27
C LEU A 154 -4.83 -7.69 -6.95
N LEU A 155 -5.15 -8.73 -7.74
CA LEU A 155 -4.48 -10.02 -7.70
C LEU A 155 -4.28 -10.54 -9.13
N GLY A 156 -3.02 -10.86 -9.48
CA GLY A 156 -2.68 -11.40 -10.80
C GLY A 156 -3.10 -10.50 -11.97
N GLY A 157 -2.92 -9.18 -11.84
CA GLY A 157 -3.28 -8.21 -12.87
C GLY A 157 -4.80 -7.98 -13.03
N ARG A 158 -5.61 -8.27 -12.01
CA ARG A 158 -7.06 -8.05 -12.04
C ARG A 158 -7.54 -7.39 -10.76
N VAL A 159 -8.52 -6.50 -10.87
CA VAL A 159 -9.27 -5.98 -9.72
C VAL A 159 -10.13 -7.11 -9.16
N LEU A 160 -9.80 -7.56 -7.97
CA LEU A 160 -10.53 -8.65 -7.31
C LEU A 160 -11.71 -8.11 -6.51
N THR A 161 -11.50 -6.99 -5.82
CA THR A 161 -12.50 -6.26 -5.04
C THR A 161 -12.03 -4.82 -4.81
N GLY A 162 -12.90 -4.00 -4.27
CA GLY A 162 -12.58 -2.62 -3.90
C GLY A 162 -13.81 -1.88 -3.39
N SER A 163 -13.59 -0.66 -2.94
CA SER A 163 -14.66 0.25 -2.53
C SER A 163 -14.21 1.69 -2.61
N ARG A 164 -15.16 2.61 -2.73
CA ARG A 164 -14.88 4.01 -2.39
C ARG A 164 -14.56 4.09 -0.90
N TYR A 165 -13.62 4.93 -0.49
CA TYR A 165 -13.35 5.19 0.91
C TYR A 165 -13.46 6.66 1.30
N ALA A 166 -13.33 7.58 0.34
CA ALA A 166 -13.44 9.01 0.64
C ALA A 166 -14.14 9.80 -0.46
N ARG A 167 -14.70 10.95 -0.10
CA ARG A 167 -15.14 12.03 -0.99
C ARG A 167 -14.56 13.34 -0.48
N PHE A 168 -13.86 14.07 -1.36
CA PHE A 168 -13.19 15.33 -1.00
C PHE A 168 -12.39 15.21 0.31
N GLY A 169 -11.60 14.11 0.44
CA GLY A 169 -10.76 13.81 1.60
C GLY A 169 -11.50 13.41 2.88
N ARG A 170 -12.83 13.26 2.85
CA ARG A 170 -13.64 12.82 4.00
C ARG A 170 -14.05 11.37 3.83
N LEU A 171 -13.92 10.58 4.91
CA LEU A 171 -14.31 9.17 4.91
C LEU A 171 -15.78 9.02 4.50
N ASP A 172 -16.00 8.27 3.39
CA ASP A 172 -17.32 8.02 2.81
C ASP A 172 -17.33 6.67 2.08
N PRO A 173 -17.36 5.54 2.84
CA PRO A 173 -17.34 4.21 2.26
C PRO A 173 -18.59 3.92 1.44
N ALA A 174 -18.39 3.39 0.22
CA ALA A 174 -19.48 2.97 -0.67
C ALA A 174 -18.98 1.88 -1.64
N PRO A 175 -19.86 1.18 -2.33
CA PRO A 175 -19.49 0.18 -3.31
C PRO A 175 -18.57 0.73 -4.41
N LEU A 176 -17.79 -0.17 -5.01
CA LEU A 176 -16.97 0.12 -6.18
C LEU A 176 -17.85 0.46 -7.38
N THR A 177 -17.44 1.47 -8.17
CA THR A 177 -18.15 1.86 -9.40
C THR A 177 -17.53 1.22 -10.65
N GLU A 178 -18.32 1.13 -11.72
CA GLU A 178 -17.83 0.68 -13.02
C GLU A 178 -16.73 1.59 -13.56
N ALA A 179 -16.84 2.92 -13.37
CA ALA A 179 -15.84 3.87 -13.81
C ALA A 179 -14.47 3.63 -13.16
N ALA A 180 -14.45 3.36 -11.84
CA ALA A 180 -13.21 3.00 -11.13
C ALA A 180 -12.59 1.71 -11.66
N THR A 181 -13.41 0.71 -11.93
CA THR A 181 -12.96 -0.58 -12.48
C THR A 181 -12.45 -0.43 -13.91
N ALA A 182 -13.13 0.35 -14.75
CA ALA A 182 -12.74 0.61 -16.13
C ALA A 182 -11.40 1.40 -16.20
N PHE A 183 -11.22 2.39 -15.31
CA PHE A 183 -9.95 3.09 -15.20
C PHE A 183 -8.82 2.14 -14.79
N ALA A 184 -9.04 1.31 -13.78
CA ALA A 184 -8.05 0.34 -13.32
C ALA A 184 -7.70 -0.68 -14.42
N ALA A 185 -8.67 -1.13 -15.23
CA ALA A 185 -8.40 -2.04 -16.33
C ALA A 185 -7.44 -1.41 -17.35
N ARG A 186 -7.68 -0.16 -17.79
CA ARG A 186 -6.76 0.55 -18.69
C ARG A 186 -5.36 0.74 -18.08
N LEU A 187 -5.28 1.06 -16.80
CA LEU A 187 -4.00 1.20 -16.08
C LEU A 187 -3.25 -0.14 -16.06
N ILE A 188 -3.92 -1.23 -15.74
CA ILE A 188 -3.34 -2.57 -15.67
C ILE A 188 -2.86 -3.01 -17.05
N ASP A 189 -3.64 -2.77 -18.10
CA ASP A 189 -3.26 -3.09 -19.48
C ASP A 189 -1.99 -2.33 -19.93
N ALA A 190 -1.86 -1.08 -19.46
CA ALA A 190 -0.72 -0.24 -19.85
C ALA A 190 0.56 -0.50 -19.03
N VAL A 191 0.44 -0.74 -17.72
CA VAL A 191 1.59 -0.76 -16.79
C VAL A 191 1.51 -1.85 -15.72
N GLY A 192 0.62 -2.84 -15.87
CA GLY A 192 0.41 -3.87 -14.84
C GLY A 192 1.63 -4.75 -14.58
N ASP A 193 2.52 -4.90 -15.55
CA ASP A 193 3.80 -5.60 -15.41
C ASP A 193 4.79 -4.88 -14.47
N THR A 194 4.58 -3.60 -14.19
CA THR A 194 5.38 -2.79 -13.26
C THR A 194 4.88 -2.87 -11.82
N LEU A 195 3.85 -3.66 -11.56
CA LEU A 195 3.27 -3.87 -10.23
C LEU A 195 3.51 -5.30 -9.72
N PRO A 196 3.59 -5.50 -8.40
CA PRO A 196 3.57 -6.84 -7.84
C PRO A 196 2.24 -7.53 -8.14
N SER A 197 2.24 -8.88 -8.13
CA SER A 197 1.03 -9.68 -8.41
C SER A 197 -0.11 -9.45 -7.40
N ALA A 198 0.18 -8.84 -6.25
CA ALA A 198 -0.80 -8.45 -5.24
C ALA A 198 -0.49 -7.04 -4.73
N VAL A 199 -1.39 -6.10 -4.94
CA VAL A 199 -1.23 -4.68 -4.59
C VAL A 199 -2.58 -4.06 -4.26
N ALA A 200 -2.59 -3.03 -3.42
CA ALA A 200 -3.74 -2.16 -3.21
C ALA A 200 -3.50 -0.83 -3.93
N LEU A 201 -4.38 -0.48 -4.87
CA LEU A 201 -4.30 0.75 -5.65
C LEU A 201 -5.39 1.73 -5.20
N ASP A 202 -5.00 2.97 -4.98
CA ASP A 202 -5.93 4.06 -4.76
C ASP A 202 -6.03 4.88 -6.05
N VAL A 203 -7.27 5.07 -6.51
CA VAL A 203 -7.60 5.79 -7.74
C VAL A 203 -8.80 6.70 -7.50
N GLY A 204 -8.94 7.74 -8.31
CA GLY A 204 -10.11 8.61 -8.18
C GLY A 204 -10.24 9.64 -9.29
N PRO A 205 -11.43 10.22 -9.47
CA PRO A 205 -11.63 11.36 -10.34
C PRO A 205 -11.02 12.62 -9.71
N VAL A 206 -10.22 13.33 -10.51
CA VAL A 206 -9.66 14.62 -10.13
C VAL A 206 -10.75 15.68 -10.35
N ALA A 207 -10.99 16.49 -9.33
CA ALA A 207 -11.90 17.62 -9.43
C ALA A 207 -11.17 18.79 -10.10
N ASP A 208 -11.62 19.18 -11.29
CA ASP A 208 -11.19 20.39 -11.96
C ASP A 208 -12.39 21.34 -12.09
N PRO A 209 -12.36 22.52 -11.44
CA PRO A 209 -13.47 23.46 -11.51
C PRO A 209 -13.65 24.08 -12.91
N TYR A 210 -12.66 23.95 -13.80
CA TYR A 210 -12.67 24.52 -15.14
C TYR A 210 -12.93 23.48 -16.24
N ASP A 211 -12.87 22.17 -15.90
CA ASP A 211 -13.14 21.08 -16.82
C ASP A 211 -14.19 20.13 -16.21
N PRO A 212 -15.42 20.12 -16.73
CA PRO A 212 -16.47 19.24 -16.25
C PRO A 212 -16.26 17.78 -16.61
N ALA A 213 -15.29 17.47 -17.48
CA ALA A 213 -14.96 16.08 -17.81
C ALA A 213 -14.37 15.35 -16.61
N GLU A 214 -14.82 14.13 -16.38
CA GLU A 214 -14.30 13.31 -15.30
C GLU A 214 -12.95 12.70 -15.68
N HIS A 215 -11.86 13.24 -15.12
CA HIS A 215 -10.50 12.76 -15.33
C HIS A 215 -10.05 11.90 -14.17
N TRP A 216 -9.88 10.61 -14.39
CA TRP A 216 -9.39 9.68 -13.39
C TRP A 216 -7.86 9.70 -13.29
N ALA A 217 -7.37 9.56 -12.07
CA ALA A 217 -5.95 9.46 -11.79
C ALA A 217 -5.64 8.46 -10.68
N VAL A 218 -4.41 7.95 -10.67
CA VAL A 218 -3.86 7.17 -9.57
C VAL A 218 -3.54 8.12 -8.40
N VAL A 219 -4.02 7.78 -7.22
CA VAL A 219 -3.64 8.44 -5.97
C VAL A 219 -2.31 7.88 -5.49
N GLU A 220 -2.25 6.56 -5.27
CA GLU A 220 -1.06 5.83 -4.82
C GLU A 220 -1.20 4.31 -4.99
N ALA A 221 -0.06 3.60 -4.89
CA ALA A 221 -0.02 2.16 -4.68
C ALA A 221 0.34 1.85 -3.23
N ASN A 222 -0.36 0.92 -2.63
CA ASN A 222 -0.28 0.59 -1.21
C ASN A 222 0.03 -0.90 -0.98
N LEU A 223 0.50 -1.20 0.23
CA LEU A 223 0.79 -2.54 0.72
C LEU A 223 -0.52 -3.24 1.15
N PRO A 224 -0.99 -4.31 0.49
CA PRO A 224 -2.25 -4.96 0.88
C PRO A 224 -2.23 -5.46 2.33
N TRP A 225 -1.07 -5.92 2.79
CA TRP A 225 -0.87 -6.44 4.13
C TRP A 225 -0.86 -5.36 5.25
N PHE A 226 -1.07 -4.07 4.87
CA PHE A 226 -1.23 -2.95 5.80
C PHE A 226 -2.40 -2.03 5.42
N ALA A 227 -3.05 -2.25 4.29
CA ALA A 227 -4.11 -1.41 3.77
C ALA A 227 -5.47 -1.70 4.45
N HIS A 228 -6.23 -0.66 4.77
CA HIS A 228 -7.63 -0.81 5.22
C HIS A 228 -8.52 -1.30 4.07
N SER A 229 -9.42 -2.26 4.38
CA SER A 229 -10.36 -2.82 3.39
C SER A 229 -11.58 -1.95 3.14
N TYR A 230 -11.92 -1.06 4.08
CA TYR A 230 -13.15 -0.26 4.05
C TYR A 230 -14.40 -1.13 3.81
N ALA A 231 -15.13 -0.90 2.71
CA ALA A 231 -16.32 -1.65 2.33
C ALA A 231 -16.05 -2.74 1.27
N ALA A 232 -14.78 -3.05 0.97
CA ALA A 232 -14.42 -4.13 0.06
C ALA A 232 -14.75 -5.51 0.68
N ASP A 233 -15.01 -6.50 -0.18
CA ASP A 233 -15.29 -7.89 0.22
C ASP A 233 -14.09 -8.48 0.99
N PRO A 234 -14.24 -8.82 2.29
CA PRO A 234 -13.12 -9.26 3.12
C PRO A 234 -12.53 -10.62 2.69
N ASP A 235 -13.30 -11.52 2.11
CA ASP A 235 -12.80 -12.81 1.63
C ASP A 235 -11.87 -12.61 0.43
N ARG A 236 -12.22 -11.69 -0.48
CA ARG A 236 -11.39 -11.32 -1.62
C ARG A 236 -10.17 -10.47 -1.22
N VAL A 237 -10.33 -9.56 -0.25
CA VAL A 237 -9.18 -8.82 0.32
C VAL A 237 -8.19 -9.80 0.95
N LEU A 238 -8.69 -10.82 1.65
CA LEU A 238 -7.82 -11.85 2.24
C LEU A 238 -6.98 -12.56 1.17
N ASP A 239 -7.53 -12.91 0.00
CA ASP A 239 -6.75 -13.51 -1.09
C ASP A 239 -5.56 -12.64 -1.50
N VAL A 240 -5.77 -11.33 -1.61
CA VAL A 240 -4.71 -10.38 -1.96
C VAL A 240 -3.67 -10.29 -0.83
N VAL A 241 -4.11 -10.24 0.42
CA VAL A 241 -3.21 -10.20 1.60
C VAL A 241 -2.35 -11.46 1.69
N LEU A 242 -2.96 -12.64 1.54
CA LEU A 242 -2.26 -13.93 1.59
C LEU A 242 -1.17 -14.01 0.51
N ARG A 243 -1.43 -13.45 -0.69
CA ARG A 243 -0.43 -13.37 -1.76
C ARG A 243 0.64 -12.33 -1.49
N ALA A 244 0.27 -11.17 -0.95
CA ALA A 244 1.17 -10.03 -0.75
C ALA A 244 2.14 -10.23 0.42
N ALA A 245 1.78 -11.04 1.41
CA ALA A 245 2.59 -11.30 2.60
C ALA A 245 2.45 -12.76 3.03
N GLY A 246 3.25 -13.62 2.45
CA GLY A 246 3.20 -15.08 2.69
C GLY A 246 4.58 -15.73 2.65
N PRO A 247 4.63 -17.07 2.67
CA PRO A 247 5.89 -17.82 2.66
C PRO A 247 6.76 -17.44 1.46
N ALA A 248 8.03 -17.10 1.70
CA ALA A 248 8.99 -16.76 0.65
C ALA A 248 9.20 -17.91 -0.36
N ALA A 249 9.04 -19.15 0.07
CA ALA A 249 9.11 -20.32 -0.80
C ALA A 249 7.98 -20.37 -1.86
N ALA A 250 6.85 -19.67 -1.62
CA ALA A 250 5.74 -19.57 -2.55
C ALA A 250 5.83 -18.35 -3.49
N LEU A 251 6.93 -17.59 -3.40
CA LEU A 251 7.13 -16.38 -4.21
C LEU A 251 7.33 -16.73 -5.69
N SER A 252 6.55 -16.10 -6.56
CA SER A 252 6.71 -16.28 -8.01
C SER A 252 8.01 -15.61 -8.52
N PRO A 253 8.61 -16.10 -9.62
CA PRO A 253 9.77 -15.43 -10.22
C PRO A 253 9.50 -13.96 -10.56
N ALA A 254 8.30 -13.62 -11.03
CA ALA A 254 7.90 -12.25 -11.38
C ALA A 254 7.84 -11.33 -10.16
N ASP A 255 7.47 -11.84 -8.97
CA ASP A 255 7.36 -11.05 -7.77
C ASP A 255 8.68 -10.86 -7.02
N ARG A 256 9.76 -11.55 -7.40
CA ARG A 256 11.04 -11.47 -6.65
C ARG A 256 11.59 -10.05 -6.55
N ARG A 257 11.44 -9.24 -7.59
CA ARG A 257 11.90 -7.84 -7.59
C ARG A 257 11.09 -6.94 -6.66
N PHE A 258 9.86 -7.33 -6.33
CA PHE A 258 8.96 -6.60 -5.45
C PHE A 258 9.00 -7.11 -4.01
N ALA A 259 9.74 -8.20 -3.76
CA ALA A 259 9.88 -8.74 -2.42
C ALA A 259 10.83 -7.87 -1.61
N ARG A 260 10.34 -7.35 -0.48
CA ARG A 260 11.19 -6.63 0.47
C ARG A 260 12.32 -7.54 0.95
N ALA A 261 13.56 -7.04 0.93
CA ALA A 261 14.71 -7.75 1.46
C ALA A 261 14.51 -8.02 2.96
N ALA A 262 14.77 -9.26 3.40
CA ALA A 262 14.71 -9.61 4.81
C ALA A 262 15.69 -8.74 5.60
N GLY A 263 15.21 -8.05 6.64
CA GLY A 263 16.01 -7.13 7.46
C GLY A 263 16.11 -5.70 6.92
N ALA A 264 15.61 -5.41 5.73
CA ALA A 264 15.51 -4.04 5.25
C ALA A 264 14.37 -3.31 5.98
N THR A 265 14.73 -2.60 7.04
CA THR A 265 13.99 -1.39 7.37
C THR A 265 14.21 -0.45 6.18
N ARG A 266 13.17 0.12 5.58
CA ARG A 266 13.36 1.26 4.67
C ARG A 266 13.91 2.40 5.52
N THR A 267 15.21 2.38 5.71
CA THR A 267 15.98 3.52 6.17
C THR A 267 16.46 4.23 4.91
N ALA A 268 16.35 5.55 4.89
CA ALA A 268 17.21 6.33 4.02
C ALA A 268 18.61 5.70 4.12
N THR A 269 19.12 5.26 2.99
CA THR A 269 20.39 4.52 2.86
C THR A 269 21.53 5.38 3.37
N ASP A 270 22.54 4.72 3.95
CA ASP A 270 23.85 5.28 4.29
C ASP A 270 24.46 6.15 3.19
#